data_9bc148dc217b5f9176671845830710a5
#
_entry.id   9bc148dc217b5f9176671845830710a5
#
_cell.length_a   1.000
_cell.length_b   1.000
_cell.length_c   1.000
_cell.angle_alpha   90.00
_cell.angle_beta   90.00
_cell.angle_gamma   90.00
#
_symmetry.space_group_name_H-M   'P 1'
#
loop_
_entity.id
_entity.type
_entity.pdbx_description
1 polymer ?
#
loop_
_entity_poly.entity_id
_entity_poly.type
_entity_poly.pdbx_seq_one_letter_code
_entity_poly.pdbx_strand_id
1 'polypeptide(L)'
;MKRRVVVTGLGAVTPVGNTVEEFWSSVREGKVGIGPITKFDTSEYKVKLAAEVKGFSAKERMDFKAAKRMEPFAQYAVAAAKEAFEDAKIDMSQENPYRAGVIVGSGIGSLQAVETNYEKILQKGP
;
A
#
# COMPACT_ATOMS: atom_id res chain seq x y z
N MET A 1 37.09 4.39 -4.73
CA MET A 1 36.01 5.27 -5.29
C MET A 1 34.78 5.15 -4.41
N LYS A 2 34.14 6.27 -4.02
CA LYS A 2 32.85 6.22 -3.33
C LYS A 2 31.76 5.81 -4.33
N ARG A 3 30.95 4.78 -3.98
CA ARG A 3 29.78 4.40 -4.79
C ARG A 3 28.74 5.51 -4.74
N ARG A 4 28.21 5.87 -5.89
CA ARG A 4 27.07 6.81 -6.01
C ARG A 4 25.78 5.99 -6.06
N VAL A 5 24.87 6.29 -5.16
CA VAL A 5 23.51 5.69 -5.13
C VAL A 5 22.54 6.80 -5.49
N VAL A 6 21.61 6.50 -6.38
CA VAL A 6 20.58 7.45 -6.85
C VAL A 6 19.21 6.80 -6.79
N VAL A 7 18.17 7.64 -6.61
CA VAL A 7 16.77 7.23 -6.76
C VAL A 7 16.42 7.34 -8.24
N THR A 8 15.90 6.27 -8.82
CA THR A 8 15.55 6.20 -10.24
C THR A 8 14.06 6.11 -10.50
N GLY A 9 13.26 5.76 -9.51
CA GLY A 9 11.81 5.70 -9.60
C GLY A 9 11.15 5.81 -8.25
N LEU A 10 9.93 6.31 -8.26
CA LEU A 10 9.09 6.51 -7.08
C LEU A 10 7.73 5.84 -7.28
N GLY A 11 7.13 5.38 -6.20
CA GLY A 11 5.76 4.88 -6.16
C GLY A 11 5.12 5.17 -4.82
N ALA A 12 3.86 5.55 -4.81
CA ALA A 12 3.16 5.92 -3.60
C ALA A 12 1.67 5.53 -3.62
N VAL A 13 1.19 5.06 -2.47
CA VAL A 13 -0.25 4.94 -2.16
C VAL A 13 -0.46 5.58 -0.80
N THR A 14 -1.22 6.66 -0.77
CA THR A 14 -1.39 7.51 0.41
C THR A 14 -2.86 7.93 0.60
N PRO A 15 -3.25 8.44 1.77
CA PRO A 15 -4.59 8.99 2.00
C PRO A 15 -4.93 10.21 1.13
N VAL A 16 -3.95 10.83 0.47
CA VAL A 16 -4.13 12.02 -0.37
C VAL A 16 -3.80 11.79 -1.85
N GLY A 17 -3.46 10.55 -2.24
CA GLY A 17 -3.20 10.19 -3.63
C GLY A 17 -2.75 8.74 -3.76
N ASN A 18 -3.18 8.07 -4.82
CA ASN A 18 -2.88 6.65 -5.10
C ASN A 18 -1.75 6.49 -6.12
N THR A 19 -1.13 7.60 -6.52
CA THR A 19 0.07 7.68 -7.35
C THR A 19 0.98 8.77 -6.79
N VAL A 20 2.25 8.77 -7.21
CA VAL A 20 3.22 9.83 -6.84
C VAL A 20 2.74 11.19 -7.33
N GLU A 21 2.17 11.27 -8.54
CA GLU A 21 1.66 12.51 -9.12
C GLU A 21 0.50 13.09 -8.29
N GLU A 22 -0.50 12.26 -7.98
CA GLU A 22 -1.64 12.67 -7.14
C GLU A 22 -1.19 13.08 -5.74
N PHE A 23 -0.31 12.28 -5.14
CA PHE A 23 0.27 12.57 -3.83
C PHE A 23 0.98 13.92 -3.84
N TRP A 24 1.87 14.16 -4.80
CA TRP A 24 2.64 15.39 -4.88
C TRP A 24 1.76 16.62 -5.14
N SER A 25 0.79 16.50 -6.06
CA SER A 25 -0.21 17.57 -6.29
C SER A 25 -0.97 17.91 -5.01
N SER A 26 -1.44 16.89 -4.29
CA SER A 26 -2.18 17.08 -3.04
C SER A 26 -1.32 17.72 -1.95
N VAL A 27 -0.04 17.35 -1.84
CA VAL A 27 0.90 17.97 -0.90
C VAL A 27 1.11 19.44 -1.24
N ARG A 28 1.31 19.77 -2.51
CA ARG A 28 1.48 21.18 -2.97
C ARG A 28 0.23 22.03 -2.70
N GLU A 29 -0.95 21.44 -2.80
CA GLU A 29 -2.22 22.11 -2.53
C GLU A 29 -2.57 22.16 -1.03
N GLY A 30 -1.76 21.53 -0.17
CA GLY A 30 -2.02 21.47 1.27
C GLY A 30 -3.24 20.62 1.64
N LYS A 31 -3.61 19.62 0.81
CA LYS A 31 -4.74 18.72 1.08
C LYS A 31 -4.49 17.89 2.34
N VAL A 32 -5.52 17.82 3.19
CA VAL A 32 -5.51 17.00 4.41
C VAL A 32 -6.11 15.63 4.12
N GLY A 33 -5.34 14.57 4.38
CA GLY A 33 -5.79 13.19 4.23
C GLY A 33 -6.56 12.63 5.42
N ILE A 34 -6.55 13.35 6.55
CA ILE A 34 -7.23 12.96 7.79
C ILE A 34 -8.72 13.30 7.67
N GLY A 35 -9.57 12.35 8.06
CA GLY A 35 -11.01 12.51 8.08
C GLY A 35 -11.68 11.53 9.04
N PRO A 36 -13.01 11.54 9.14
CA PRO A 36 -13.72 10.55 9.93
C PRO A 36 -13.39 9.12 9.48
N ILE A 37 -13.22 8.22 10.45
CA ILE A 37 -13.03 6.79 10.19
C ILE A 37 -14.31 6.24 9.55
N THR A 38 -14.17 5.50 8.44
CA THR A 38 -15.30 4.94 7.69
C THR A 38 -15.35 3.41 7.71
N LYS A 39 -14.29 2.75 8.18
CA LYS A 39 -14.16 1.29 8.14
C LYS A 39 -14.93 0.55 9.24
N PHE A 40 -15.27 1.25 10.32
CA PHE A 40 -16.04 0.71 11.44
C PHE A 40 -16.75 1.83 12.19
N ASP A 41 -17.73 1.48 13.03
CA ASP A 41 -18.44 2.45 13.89
C ASP A 41 -17.52 2.95 15.01
N THR A 42 -17.37 4.26 15.08
CA THR A 42 -16.52 4.95 16.06
C THR A 42 -17.31 5.67 17.17
N SER A 43 -18.62 5.44 17.28
CA SER A 43 -19.49 6.14 18.25
C SER A 43 -18.96 6.03 19.68
N GLU A 44 -18.52 4.82 20.07
CA GLU A 44 -18.02 4.51 21.40
C GLU A 44 -16.52 4.82 21.60
N TYR A 45 -15.82 5.30 20.55
CA TYR A 45 -14.38 5.55 20.62
C TYR A 45 -14.06 7.03 20.86
N LYS A 46 -12.99 7.31 21.60
CA LYS A 46 -12.47 8.67 21.80
C LYS A 46 -11.83 9.24 20.53
N VAL A 47 -11.17 8.40 19.76
CA VAL A 47 -10.54 8.78 18.48
C VAL A 47 -11.48 8.43 17.36
N LYS A 48 -11.84 9.42 16.55
CA LYS A 48 -12.81 9.31 15.46
C LYS A 48 -12.24 9.68 14.09
N LEU A 49 -10.96 10.06 14.05
CA LEU A 49 -10.28 10.51 12.84
C LEU A 49 -9.12 9.60 12.51
N ALA A 50 -8.95 9.31 11.22
CA ALA A 50 -7.80 8.61 10.68
C ALA A 50 -7.48 9.09 9.25
N ALA A 51 -6.29 8.76 8.79
CA ALA A 51 -5.89 8.96 7.41
C ALA A 51 -6.09 7.64 6.64
N GLU A 52 -7.23 7.49 5.99
CA GLU A 52 -7.59 6.30 5.21
C GLU A 52 -7.25 6.49 3.73
N VAL A 53 -6.70 5.46 3.08
CA VAL A 53 -6.55 5.42 1.62
C VAL A 53 -7.94 5.35 0.99
N LYS A 54 -8.22 6.28 0.07
CA LYS A 54 -9.52 6.44 -0.60
C LYS A 54 -9.40 6.14 -2.08
N GLY A 55 -10.45 5.55 -2.66
CA GLY A 55 -10.54 5.34 -4.11
C GLY A 55 -9.51 4.36 -4.69
N PHE A 56 -8.79 3.60 -3.87
CA PHE A 56 -7.85 2.60 -4.35
C PHE A 56 -8.57 1.37 -4.89
N SER A 57 -8.19 0.96 -6.10
CA SER A 57 -8.71 -0.22 -6.77
C SER A 57 -7.57 -1.18 -7.12
N ALA A 58 -7.44 -2.26 -6.33
CA ALA A 58 -6.39 -3.25 -6.55
C ALA A 58 -6.47 -3.90 -7.94
N LYS A 59 -7.69 -4.13 -8.48
CA LYS A 59 -7.90 -4.74 -9.81
C LYS A 59 -7.36 -3.90 -10.99
N GLU A 60 -7.18 -2.59 -10.78
CA GLU A 60 -6.61 -1.68 -11.77
C GLU A 60 -5.09 -1.63 -11.70
N ARG A 61 -4.53 -2.07 -10.60
CA ARG A 61 -3.09 -1.97 -10.30
C ARG A 61 -2.35 -3.31 -10.35
N MET A 62 -3.07 -4.44 -10.26
CA MET A 62 -2.47 -5.77 -10.24
C MET A 62 -3.44 -6.85 -10.71
N ASP A 63 -2.93 -8.08 -10.89
CA ASP A 63 -3.77 -9.24 -11.21
C ASP A 63 -4.86 -9.46 -10.17
N PHE A 64 -6.09 -9.66 -10.65
CA PHE A 64 -7.26 -9.77 -9.77
C PHE A 64 -7.23 -11.00 -8.85
N LYS A 65 -6.68 -12.13 -9.32
CA LYS A 65 -6.58 -13.35 -8.49
C LYS A 65 -5.54 -13.17 -7.40
N ALA A 66 -4.43 -12.50 -7.72
CA ALA A 66 -3.40 -12.14 -6.74
C ALA A 66 -3.96 -11.14 -5.71
N ALA A 67 -4.64 -10.09 -6.16
CA ALA A 67 -5.25 -9.08 -5.30
C ALA A 67 -6.20 -9.67 -4.26
N LYS A 68 -7.04 -10.65 -4.65
CA LYS A 68 -7.97 -11.33 -3.73
C LYS A 68 -7.31 -12.10 -2.58
N ARG A 69 -6.04 -12.46 -2.72
CA ARG A 69 -5.27 -13.20 -1.71
C ARG A 69 -4.41 -12.29 -0.84
N MET A 70 -4.44 -10.99 -1.12
CA MET A 70 -3.63 -9.98 -0.43
C MET A 70 -4.51 -9.11 0.44
N GLU A 71 -4.06 -8.86 1.65
CA GLU A 71 -4.62 -7.83 2.51
C GLU A 71 -4.28 -6.43 1.97
N PRO A 72 -5.06 -5.38 2.32
CA PRO A 72 -4.87 -4.04 1.77
C PRO A 72 -3.45 -3.50 1.86
N PHE A 73 -2.74 -3.72 2.96
CA PHE A 73 -1.36 -3.25 3.10
C PHE A 73 -0.42 -3.86 2.05
N ALA A 74 -0.61 -5.15 1.72
CA ALA A 74 0.17 -5.82 0.69
C ALA A 74 -0.23 -5.34 -0.72
N GLN A 75 -1.52 -5.07 -0.96
CA GLN A 75 -1.99 -4.49 -2.21
C GLN A 75 -1.37 -3.11 -2.45
N TYR A 76 -1.32 -2.24 -1.41
CA TYR A 76 -0.68 -0.93 -1.50
C TYR A 76 0.81 -1.04 -1.80
N ALA A 77 1.50 -1.96 -1.12
CA ALA A 77 2.92 -2.21 -1.33
C ALA A 77 3.23 -2.65 -2.77
N VAL A 78 2.46 -3.60 -3.30
CA VAL A 78 2.62 -4.07 -4.69
C VAL A 78 2.32 -2.95 -5.69
N ALA A 79 1.25 -2.17 -5.47
CA ALA A 79 0.91 -1.06 -6.35
C ALA A 79 2.00 0.01 -6.39
N ALA A 80 2.51 0.43 -5.23
CA ALA A 80 3.59 1.40 -5.13
C ALA A 80 4.91 0.86 -5.72
N ALA A 81 5.25 -0.41 -5.47
CA ALA A 81 6.44 -1.02 -6.04
C ALA A 81 6.37 -1.08 -7.58
N LYS A 82 5.21 -1.43 -8.15
CA LYS A 82 5.02 -1.42 -9.61
C LYS A 82 5.20 -0.03 -10.20
N GLU A 83 4.57 0.97 -9.62
CA GLU A 83 4.70 2.36 -10.06
C GLU A 83 6.17 2.81 -10.03
N ALA A 84 6.89 2.54 -8.93
CA ALA A 84 8.32 2.86 -8.82
C ALA A 84 9.17 2.14 -9.88
N PHE A 85 8.83 0.91 -10.20
CA PHE A 85 9.54 0.12 -11.20
C PHE A 85 9.29 0.66 -12.62
N GLU A 86 8.05 1.03 -12.92
CA GLU A 86 7.66 1.63 -14.21
C GLU A 86 8.29 3.02 -14.38
N ASP A 87 8.29 3.86 -13.33
CA ASP A 87 8.94 5.17 -13.32
C ASP A 87 10.46 5.06 -13.54
N ALA A 88 11.11 4.09 -12.90
CA ALA A 88 12.53 3.80 -13.06
C ALA A 88 12.90 3.28 -14.46
N LYS A 89 11.93 2.85 -15.26
CA LYS A 89 12.14 2.25 -16.61
C LYS A 89 13.12 1.10 -16.61
N ILE A 90 13.11 0.28 -15.56
CA ILE A 90 14.00 -0.88 -15.43
C ILE A 90 13.52 -1.99 -16.36
N ASP A 91 14.42 -2.45 -17.23
CA ASP A 91 14.23 -3.65 -18.06
C ASP A 91 14.95 -4.83 -17.44
N MET A 92 14.20 -5.72 -16.79
CA MET A 92 14.76 -6.90 -16.14
C MET A 92 15.41 -7.90 -17.11
N SER A 93 15.15 -7.79 -18.40
CA SER A 93 15.84 -8.61 -19.40
C SER A 93 17.33 -8.20 -19.58
N GLN A 94 17.65 -6.96 -19.21
CA GLN A 94 19.00 -6.38 -19.29
C GLN A 94 19.71 -6.34 -17.93
N GLU A 95 19.00 -6.66 -16.85
CA GLU A 95 19.53 -6.57 -15.49
C GLU A 95 19.90 -7.95 -14.93
N ASN A 96 20.82 -7.96 -13.99
CA ASN A 96 21.12 -9.17 -13.25
C ASN A 96 20.06 -9.40 -12.16
N PRO A 97 19.19 -10.43 -12.28
CA PRO A 97 18.09 -10.66 -11.35
C PRO A 97 18.56 -10.95 -9.92
N TYR A 98 19.78 -11.44 -9.73
CA TYR A 98 20.35 -11.66 -8.39
C TYR A 98 20.79 -10.36 -7.68
N ARG A 99 20.76 -9.24 -8.38
CA ARG A 99 21.07 -7.91 -7.84
C ARG A 99 19.86 -7.00 -7.72
N ALA A 100 18.71 -7.45 -8.19
CA ALA A 100 17.45 -6.72 -8.07
C ALA A 100 16.57 -7.40 -7.02
N GLY A 101 15.88 -6.60 -6.22
CA GLY A 101 14.95 -7.11 -5.21
C GLY A 101 14.04 -6.03 -4.67
N VAL A 102 12.90 -6.44 -4.14
CA VAL A 102 11.92 -5.55 -3.49
C VAL A 102 11.77 -6.01 -2.05
N ILE A 103 11.91 -5.08 -1.12
CA ILE A 103 11.68 -5.32 0.31
C ILE A 103 10.63 -4.34 0.79
N VAL A 104 9.55 -4.86 1.36
CA VAL A 104 8.49 -4.07 1.98
C VAL A 104 8.32 -4.51 3.42
N GLY A 105 8.33 -3.55 4.34
CA GLY A 105 8.08 -3.78 5.75
C GLY A 105 6.66 -3.36 6.16
N SER A 106 6.07 -4.08 7.12
CA SER A 106 4.84 -3.70 7.79
C SER A 106 4.99 -3.97 9.28
N GLY A 107 4.56 -3.02 10.12
CA GLY A 107 4.68 -3.16 11.57
C GLY A 107 3.79 -4.26 12.16
N ILE A 108 2.56 -4.42 11.65
CA ILE A 108 1.55 -5.34 12.20
C ILE A 108 0.90 -6.20 11.10
N GLY A 109 0.91 -5.73 9.86
CA GLY A 109 0.18 -6.37 8.76
C GLY A 109 -1.31 -5.99 8.77
N SER A 110 -2.21 -6.97 8.89
CA SER A 110 -3.67 -6.76 8.88
C SER A 110 -4.31 -7.27 10.18
N LEU A 111 -4.75 -6.35 11.03
CA LEU A 111 -5.57 -6.69 12.20
C LEU A 111 -6.90 -7.32 11.78
N GLN A 112 -7.51 -6.86 10.69
CA GLN A 112 -8.74 -7.43 10.14
C GLN A 112 -8.58 -8.93 9.80
N ALA A 113 -7.44 -9.32 9.23
CA ALA A 113 -7.16 -10.73 8.95
C ALA A 113 -7.02 -11.54 10.24
N VAL A 114 -6.39 -10.97 11.26
CA VAL A 114 -6.24 -11.61 12.59
C VAL A 114 -7.62 -11.83 13.22
N GLU A 115 -8.46 -10.79 13.29
CA GLU A 115 -9.83 -10.86 13.82
C GLU A 115 -10.66 -11.90 13.08
N THR A 116 -10.72 -11.80 11.74
CA THR A 116 -11.50 -12.71 10.90
C THR A 116 -11.07 -14.18 11.10
N ASN A 117 -9.77 -14.44 11.19
CA ASN A 117 -9.29 -15.80 11.40
C ASN A 117 -9.55 -16.30 12.83
N TYR A 118 -9.43 -15.43 13.82
CA TYR A 118 -9.75 -15.76 15.20
C TYR A 118 -11.23 -16.12 15.35
N GLU A 119 -12.13 -15.33 14.78
CA GLU A 119 -13.57 -15.63 14.76
C GLU A 119 -13.88 -16.99 14.09
N LYS A 120 -13.22 -17.28 12.96
CA LYS A 120 -13.37 -18.57 12.29
C LYS A 120 -12.96 -19.74 13.17
N ILE A 121 -11.85 -19.62 13.90
CA ILE A 121 -11.37 -20.65 14.82
C ILE A 121 -12.37 -20.86 15.96
N LEU A 122 -12.93 -19.79 16.53
CA LEU A 122 -13.94 -19.89 17.57
C LEU A 122 -15.23 -20.57 17.09
N GLN A 123 -15.64 -20.31 15.86
CA GLN A 123 -16.91 -20.83 15.30
C GLN A 123 -16.79 -22.24 14.72
N LYS A 124 -15.64 -22.59 14.13
CA LYS A 124 -15.47 -23.81 13.33
C LYS A 124 -14.42 -24.77 13.86
N GLY A 125 -13.67 -24.34 14.88
CA GLY A 125 -12.49 -25.05 15.36
C GLY A 125 -11.24 -24.78 14.50
N PRO A 126 -10.09 -25.36 14.87
CA PRO A 126 -8.84 -25.23 14.13
C PRO A 126 -8.88 -25.95 12.79
#